data_ba3edbbdfecce62684709f0778085abd
#
_entry.id   ba3edbbdfecce62684709f0778085abd
#
_cell.length_a   1.000
_cell.length_b   1.000
_cell.length_c   1.000
_cell.angle_alpha   90.00
_cell.angle_beta   90.00
_cell.angle_gamma   90.00
#
_symmetry.space_group_name_H-M   'P 1'
#
loop_
_entity.id
_entity.type
_entity.pdbx_description
1 polymer ?
#
loop_
_entity_poly.entity_id
_entity_poly.type
_entity_poly.pdbx_seq_one_letter_code
_entity_poly.pdbx_strand_id
1 'polypeptide(L)'
;MKILRGTLIFHSLIRVVCIFGLSVPLFGNSQADELFGLRKIRLISEKTAIDINSKSIIIAIDVELAPNWKTYWRSPGQFGLPLEFRIIESTNVLNITPLWPAPRRFVNEKFPFLSMIGYEKRLVLPLIIELTQKGRGAKVKLDVSLGVCRNMCASVDKRIEINLPTGSPKATKEAKLIAISMARVPKRDAVENFKIFAATNKNTPSELRLAVCYFGEDKNPDIFIESSPNLSFVAPLQVVMRRGAFILFAANADKNPPTNRAGAVPQIGSTVTLTFVAEDLLREDKVVVDSDFPVDVQYCSKG
;
A
#
# COMPACT_ATOMS: atom_id res chain seq x y z
N MET A 1 -101.82 0.98 24.31
CA MET A 1 -102.03 0.82 22.88
C MET A 1 -101.38 1.99 22.16
N LYS A 2 -100.30 1.79 21.52
CA LYS A 2 -99.53 2.47 20.46
C LYS A 2 -98.04 2.26 20.68
N ILE A 3 -97.45 1.47 19.81
CA ILE A 3 -96.10 1.07 19.73
C ILE A 3 -95.32 2.20 18.98
N LEU A 4 -94.26 2.72 19.56
CA LEU A 4 -93.30 3.56 18.84
C LEU A 4 -92.01 2.79 18.71
N ARG A 5 -91.62 2.50 17.45
CA ARG A 5 -90.39 1.95 17.04
C ARG A 5 -89.35 3.09 17.03
N GLY A 6 -88.30 2.93 17.82
CA GLY A 6 -87.12 3.79 17.81
C GLY A 6 -86.02 3.09 17.01
N THR A 7 -85.60 3.71 15.90
CA THR A 7 -84.55 3.24 14.99
C THR A 7 -83.18 3.68 15.57
N LEU A 8 -82.35 2.73 15.96
CA LEU A 8 -80.96 2.99 16.35
C LEU A 8 -80.09 3.09 15.11
N ILE A 9 -79.54 4.28 14.89
CA ILE A 9 -78.54 4.54 13.83
C ILE A 9 -77.17 4.24 14.41
N PHE A 10 -76.52 3.16 13.94
CA PHE A 10 -75.12 2.82 14.24
C PHE A 10 -74.20 3.67 13.36
N HIS A 11 -73.51 4.64 13.96
CA HIS A 11 -72.43 5.36 13.31
C HIS A 11 -71.17 4.53 13.45
N SER A 12 -70.75 3.92 12.35
CA SER A 12 -69.45 3.23 12.21
C SER A 12 -68.35 4.28 12.04
N LEU A 13 -67.57 4.53 13.08
CA LEU A 13 -66.36 5.34 13.02
C LEU A 13 -65.20 4.47 12.43
N ILE A 14 -64.91 4.63 11.15
CA ILE A 14 -63.73 4.08 10.51
C ILE A 14 -62.51 4.89 11.02
N ARG A 15 -61.74 4.31 11.91
CA ARG A 15 -60.39 4.84 12.28
C ARG A 15 -59.43 4.49 11.16
N VAL A 16 -59.05 5.49 10.36
CA VAL A 16 -57.91 5.42 9.44
C VAL A 16 -56.65 5.45 10.29
N VAL A 17 -56.02 4.29 10.46
CA VAL A 17 -54.65 4.20 11.04
C VAL A 17 -53.68 4.52 9.94
N CYS A 18 -53.18 5.77 9.91
CA CYS A 18 -52.02 6.14 9.10
C CYS A 18 -50.78 5.43 9.67
N ILE A 19 -50.38 4.32 9.06
CA ILE A 19 -49.10 3.70 9.33
C ILE A 19 -48.04 4.58 8.65
N PHE A 20 -47.47 5.52 9.40
CA PHE A 20 -46.22 6.18 9.01
C PHE A 20 -45.12 5.11 9.04
N GLY A 21 -44.82 4.53 7.89
CA GLY A 21 -43.67 3.69 7.71
C GLY A 21 -42.42 4.53 7.96
N LEU A 22 -41.84 4.45 9.15
CA LEU A 22 -40.46 4.90 9.38
C LEU A 22 -39.53 4.03 8.48
N SER A 23 -39.24 4.51 7.32
CA SER A 23 -38.10 4.02 6.53
C SER A 23 -36.84 4.44 7.27
N VAL A 24 -36.32 3.55 8.13
CA VAL A 24 -34.98 3.68 8.72
C VAL A 24 -34.00 3.52 7.57
N PRO A 25 -33.26 4.55 7.19
CA PRO A 25 -32.19 4.36 6.21
C PRO A 25 -31.19 3.40 6.86
N LEU A 26 -30.98 2.25 6.24
CA LEU A 26 -29.86 1.35 6.52
C LEU A 26 -28.57 2.09 6.15
N PHE A 27 -28.10 2.98 7.01
CA PHE A 27 -26.75 3.52 6.94
C PHE A 27 -25.78 2.38 7.25
N GLY A 28 -25.30 1.74 6.18
CA GLY A 28 -24.31 0.69 6.30
C GLY A 28 -23.01 1.22 6.93
N ASN A 29 -22.52 0.51 7.90
CA ASN A 29 -21.15 0.34 8.39
C ASN A 29 -20.15 1.52 8.45
N SER A 30 -20.57 2.77 8.34
CA SER A 30 -19.68 3.93 8.36
C SER A 30 -19.02 4.17 9.73
N GLN A 31 -19.70 3.87 10.83
CA GLN A 31 -19.20 4.17 12.18
C GLN A 31 -18.12 3.21 12.68
N ALA A 32 -18.18 1.93 12.32
CA ALA A 32 -17.18 0.97 12.75
C ALA A 32 -15.79 1.24 12.13
N ASP A 33 -15.75 1.72 10.89
CA ASP A 33 -14.52 2.03 10.16
C ASP A 33 -13.81 3.25 10.76
N GLU A 34 -14.54 4.27 11.13
CA GLU A 34 -14.01 5.47 11.76
C GLU A 34 -13.41 5.19 13.14
N LEU A 35 -13.97 4.21 13.86
CA LEU A 35 -13.44 3.72 15.14
C LEU A 35 -12.03 3.13 14.99
N PHE A 36 -11.74 2.49 13.86
CA PHE A 36 -10.42 1.90 13.56
C PHE A 36 -9.56 2.77 12.65
N GLY A 37 -9.84 4.07 12.54
CA GLY A 37 -8.99 5.03 11.86
C GLY A 37 -9.00 4.98 10.33
N LEU A 38 -9.84 4.16 9.71
CA LEU A 38 -10.10 4.21 8.28
C LEU A 38 -11.20 5.23 7.99
N ARG A 39 -10.87 6.34 7.32
CA ARG A 39 -11.85 7.34 6.91
C ARG A 39 -12.53 6.99 5.60
N LYS A 40 -11.75 6.49 4.65
CA LYS A 40 -12.25 6.19 3.32
C LYS A 40 -11.37 5.17 2.60
N ILE A 41 -12.02 4.27 1.87
CA ILE A 41 -11.36 3.42 0.88
C ILE A 41 -12.23 3.33 -0.37
N ARG A 42 -11.61 3.48 -1.55
CA ARG A 42 -12.32 3.44 -2.84
C ARG A 42 -11.36 3.19 -3.99
N LEU A 43 -11.91 2.80 -5.14
CA LEU A 43 -11.20 2.88 -6.42
C LEU A 43 -11.39 4.27 -7.04
N ILE A 44 -10.32 4.83 -7.56
CA ILE A 44 -10.28 6.08 -8.31
C ILE A 44 -9.56 5.86 -9.63
N SER A 45 -9.84 6.69 -10.63
CA SER A 45 -9.21 6.62 -11.95
C SER A 45 -8.62 7.98 -12.33
N GLU A 46 -7.54 7.96 -13.10
CA GLU A 46 -6.98 9.18 -13.68
C GLU A 46 -7.86 9.79 -14.78
N LYS A 47 -8.65 8.92 -15.47
CA LYS A 47 -9.49 9.29 -16.61
C LYS A 47 -10.92 8.85 -16.41
N THR A 48 -11.87 9.59 -17.00
CA THR A 48 -13.31 9.33 -16.90
C THR A 48 -13.79 8.17 -17.77
N ALA A 49 -13.03 7.78 -18.80
CA ALA A 49 -13.36 6.76 -19.77
C ALA A 49 -12.10 6.11 -20.34
N ILE A 50 -12.29 4.98 -21.01
CA ILE A 50 -11.25 4.26 -21.74
C ILE A 50 -11.29 4.73 -23.22
N ASP A 51 -10.15 5.26 -23.67
CA ASP A 51 -9.96 5.63 -25.09
C ASP A 51 -10.00 4.39 -25.99
N ILE A 52 -10.56 4.53 -27.19
CA ILE A 52 -10.71 3.44 -28.15
C ILE A 52 -9.38 2.77 -28.56
N ASN A 53 -8.27 3.48 -28.39
CA ASN A 53 -6.93 2.96 -28.69
C ASN A 53 -6.19 2.43 -27.46
N SER A 54 -6.71 2.61 -26.25
CA SER A 54 -6.04 2.19 -25.03
C SER A 54 -6.01 0.68 -24.87
N LYS A 55 -4.81 0.15 -24.57
CA LYS A 55 -4.59 -1.25 -24.16
C LYS A 55 -4.53 -1.40 -22.63
N SER A 56 -4.39 -0.30 -21.92
CA SER A 56 -4.31 -0.26 -20.45
C SER A 56 -4.89 1.04 -19.92
N ILE A 57 -5.20 1.06 -18.64
CA ILE A 57 -5.64 2.24 -17.91
C ILE A 57 -5.05 2.21 -16.49
N ILE A 58 -4.80 3.40 -15.91
CA ILE A 58 -4.37 3.53 -14.52
C ILE A 58 -5.57 3.89 -13.66
N ILE A 59 -5.81 3.05 -12.65
CA ILE A 59 -6.69 3.33 -11.52
C ILE A 59 -5.87 3.31 -10.23
N ALA A 60 -6.47 3.61 -9.08
CA ALA A 60 -5.78 3.42 -7.81
C ALA A 60 -6.74 3.01 -6.69
N ILE A 61 -6.23 2.25 -5.72
CA ILE A 61 -6.87 2.09 -4.42
C ILE A 61 -6.47 3.31 -3.59
N ASP A 62 -7.46 4.12 -3.20
CA ASP A 62 -7.32 5.33 -2.41
C ASP A 62 -7.78 5.06 -0.98
N VAL A 63 -6.83 4.99 -0.05
CA VAL A 63 -7.04 4.75 1.38
C VAL A 63 -6.76 6.03 2.14
N GLU A 64 -7.76 6.60 2.78
CA GLU A 64 -7.63 7.79 3.63
C GLU A 64 -7.76 7.39 5.10
N LEU A 65 -6.78 7.78 5.90
CA LEU A 65 -6.68 7.44 7.32
C LEU A 65 -6.95 8.66 8.20
N ALA A 66 -7.43 8.42 9.41
CA ALA A 66 -7.53 9.43 10.43
C ALA A 66 -6.14 9.92 10.89
N PRO A 67 -6.02 11.10 11.51
CA PRO A 67 -4.75 11.62 11.99
C PRO A 67 -3.99 10.63 12.86
N ASN A 68 -2.69 10.52 12.63
CA ASN A 68 -1.76 9.61 13.33
C ASN A 68 -2.01 8.11 13.12
N TRP A 69 -2.98 7.74 12.27
CA TRP A 69 -3.14 6.36 11.83
C TRP A 69 -2.24 6.07 10.64
N LYS A 70 -1.79 4.82 10.56
CA LYS A 70 -0.85 4.33 9.55
C LYS A 70 -1.39 3.04 8.93
N THR A 71 -0.97 2.76 7.70
CA THR A 71 -1.15 1.46 7.05
C THR A 71 0.18 0.98 6.51
N TYR A 72 0.25 -0.27 6.15
CA TYR A 72 1.49 -0.97 5.87
C TYR A 72 1.88 -0.94 4.40
N TRP A 73 3.17 -1.00 4.15
CA TRP A 73 3.73 -1.30 2.84
C TRP A 73 3.65 -2.80 2.55
N ARG A 74 3.90 -3.22 1.29
CA ARG A 74 3.89 -4.63 0.86
C ARG A 74 4.85 -5.54 1.66
N SER A 75 5.95 -4.98 2.16
CA SER A 75 6.88 -5.62 3.08
C SER A 75 6.87 -4.85 4.42
N PRO A 76 5.92 -5.16 5.31
CA PRO A 76 5.57 -4.28 6.43
C PRO A 76 6.49 -4.40 7.64
N GLY A 77 7.32 -5.41 7.67
CA GLY A 77 8.04 -5.84 8.86
C GLY A 77 7.40 -7.07 9.53
N GLN A 78 7.77 -7.33 10.78
CA GLN A 78 7.43 -8.61 11.45
C GLN A 78 5.95 -8.78 11.78
N PHE A 79 5.24 -7.69 12.07
CA PHE A 79 3.87 -7.72 12.60
C PHE A 79 2.84 -7.02 11.70
N GLY A 80 3.25 -6.61 10.51
CA GLY A 80 2.38 -5.84 9.65
C GLY A 80 1.39 -6.70 8.87
N LEU A 81 0.23 -6.09 8.57
CA LEU A 81 -0.77 -6.63 7.64
C LEU A 81 -0.80 -5.72 6.41
N PRO A 82 -0.06 -6.04 5.34
CA PRO A 82 -0.04 -5.24 4.13
C PRO A 82 -1.43 -5.17 3.49
N LEU A 83 -1.64 -4.18 2.62
CA LEU A 83 -2.83 -4.16 1.79
C LEU A 83 -2.75 -5.31 0.78
N GLU A 84 -3.73 -6.17 0.84
CA GLU A 84 -3.96 -7.24 -0.12
C GLU A 84 -5.29 -7.00 -0.83
N PHE A 85 -5.42 -7.44 -2.07
CA PHE A 85 -6.67 -7.37 -2.79
C PHE A 85 -6.88 -8.62 -3.64
N ARG A 86 -8.16 -8.97 -3.82
CA ARG A 86 -8.61 -10.07 -4.67
C ARG A 86 -9.68 -9.57 -5.62
N ILE A 87 -9.54 -9.91 -6.88
CA ILE A 87 -10.59 -9.66 -7.89
C ILE A 87 -11.76 -10.60 -7.62
N ILE A 88 -12.94 -10.05 -7.38
CA ILE A 88 -14.19 -10.82 -7.24
C ILE A 88 -15.06 -10.76 -8.48
N GLU A 89 -14.99 -9.67 -9.21
CA GLU A 89 -15.70 -9.49 -10.47
C GLU A 89 -14.92 -8.54 -11.37
N SER A 90 -14.74 -8.89 -12.62
CA SER A 90 -14.13 -8.00 -13.61
C SER A 90 -14.73 -8.22 -15.00
N THR A 91 -14.72 -7.13 -15.78
CA THR A 91 -15.06 -7.17 -17.20
C THR A 91 -13.95 -6.45 -17.96
N ASN A 92 -13.47 -7.09 -19.03
CA ASN A 92 -12.40 -6.56 -19.89
C ASN A 92 -11.07 -6.29 -19.16
N VAL A 93 -10.73 -7.12 -18.18
CA VAL A 93 -9.48 -7.06 -17.43
C VAL A 93 -8.67 -8.32 -17.70
N LEU A 94 -7.45 -8.14 -18.23
CA LEU A 94 -6.48 -9.21 -18.45
C LEU A 94 -5.58 -9.39 -17.23
N ASN A 95 -5.02 -8.29 -16.72
CA ASN A 95 -4.10 -8.29 -15.59
C ASN A 95 -4.22 -7.00 -14.77
N ILE A 96 -3.87 -7.07 -13.48
CA ILE A 96 -3.77 -5.93 -12.58
C ILE A 96 -2.41 -5.95 -11.92
N THR A 97 -1.61 -4.92 -12.17
CA THR A 97 -0.27 -4.77 -11.60
C THR A 97 -0.23 -3.61 -10.60
N PRO A 98 -0.04 -3.86 -9.30
CA PRO A 98 0.11 -2.80 -8.31
C PRO A 98 1.49 -2.15 -8.40
N LEU A 99 1.51 -0.81 -8.32
CA LEU A 99 2.72 0.00 -8.30
C LEU A 99 2.88 0.66 -6.94
N TRP A 100 3.67 0.05 -6.07
CA TRP A 100 3.84 0.49 -4.70
C TRP A 100 4.70 1.76 -4.61
N PRO A 101 4.15 2.89 -4.11
CA PRO A 101 4.95 4.07 -3.84
C PRO A 101 6.01 3.79 -2.77
N ALA A 102 7.10 4.54 -2.78
CA ALA A 102 8.14 4.44 -1.75
C ALA A 102 7.54 4.65 -0.36
N PRO A 103 7.80 3.74 0.59
CA PRO A 103 7.27 3.81 1.95
C PRO A 103 8.05 4.79 2.83
N ARG A 104 7.60 4.90 4.08
CA ARG A 104 8.37 5.49 5.18
C ARG A 104 8.57 4.47 6.29
N ARG A 105 9.65 4.63 7.02
CA ARG A 105 9.91 3.89 8.26
C ARG A 105 9.39 4.71 9.44
N PHE A 106 8.62 4.07 10.32
CA PHE A 106 8.11 4.63 11.56
C PHE A 106 8.78 3.89 12.71
N VAL A 107 9.80 4.50 13.28
CA VAL A 107 10.60 3.91 14.35
C VAL A 107 9.84 3.99 15.67
N ASN A 108 9.80 2.88 16.40
CA ASN A 108 9.39 2.85 17.78
C ASN A 108 10.65 2.83 18.66
N GLU A 109 10.98 3.97 19.30
CA GLU A 109 12.21 4.11 20.07
C GLU A 109 12.27 3.20 21.30
N LYS A 110 11.11 2.93 21.92
CA LYS A 110 11.02 2.04 23.10
C LYS A 110 11.12 0.57 22.73
N PHE A 111 10.56 0.21 21.59
CA PHE A 111 10.50 -1.17 21.10
C PHE A 111 10.83 -1.19 19.59
N PRO A 112 12.13 -1.12 19.22
CA PRO A 112 12.54 -1.04 17.82
C PRO A 112 11.98 -2.14 16.91
N PHE A 113 11.73 -3.34 17.47
CA PHE A 113 11.10 -4.46 16.76
C PHE A 113 9.63 -4.21 16.38
N LEU A 114 8.96 -3.24 17.03
CA LEU A 114 7.61 -2.77 16.66
C LEU A 114 7.63 -1.63 15.64
N SER A 115 8.79 -1.29 15.11
CA SER A 115 8.89 -0.33 14.01
C SER A 115 8.12 -0.86 12.80
N MET A 116 7.48 0.02 12.05
CA MET A 116 6.70 -0.35 10.90
C MET A 116 7.17 0.36 9.63
N ILE A 117 6.93 -0.29 8.51
CA ILE A 117 7.18 0.26 7.18
C ILE A 117 5.82 0.46 6.50
N GLY A 118 5.53 1.68 6.05
CA GLY A 118 4.21 1.95 5.50
C GLY A 118 3.94 3.42 5.19
N TYR A 119 2.69 3.82 5.39
CA TYR A 119 2.17 5.14 5.02
C TYR A 119 1.32 5.73 6.15
N GLU A 120 1.37 7.05 6.27
CA GLU A 120 0.57 7.80 7.23
C GLU A 120 -0.39 8.74 6.49
N LYS A 121 -1.55 8.99 7.05
CA LYS A 121 -2.63 9.85 6.52
C LYS A 121 -3.30 9.30 5.27
N ARG A 122 -2.54 8.86 4.27
CA ARG A 122 -3.11 8.38 3.00
C ARG A 122 -2.17 7.43 2.27
N LEU A 123 -2.71 6.36 1.73
CA LEU A 123 -2.09 5.52 0.71
C LEU A 123 -2.92 5.64 -0.57
N VAL A 124 -2.30 6.06 -1.65
CA VAL A 124 -2.83 5.90 -3.00
C VAL A 124 -1.97 4.83 -3.67
N LEU A 125 -2.54 3.66 -3.91
CA LEU A 125 -1.85 2.54 -4.57
C LEU A 125 -2.27 2.49 -6.04
N PRO A 126 -1.45 2.97 -6.99
CA PRO A 126 -1.77 2.88 -8.42
C PRO A 126 -1.77 1.42 -8.88
N LEU A 127 -2.70 1.11 -9.76
CA LEU A 127 -2.88 -0.18 -10.41
C LEU A 127 -2.88 0.03 -11.92
N ILE A 128 -2.00 -0.65 -12.63
CA ILE A 128 -2.08 -0.75 -14.09
C ILE A 128 -3.07 -1.87 -14.41
N ILE A 129 -4.14 -1.53 -15.10
CA ILE A 129 -5.11 -2.48 -15.63
C ILE A 129 -4.79 -2.72 -17.09
N GLU A 130 -4.39 -3.92 -17.44
CA GLU A 130 -4.26 -4.37 -18.81
C GLU A 130 -5.63 -4.86 -19.31
N LEU A 131 -6.03 -4.42 -20.51
CA LEU A 131 -7.33 -4.72 -21.07
C LEU A 131 -7.27 -5.97 -21.96
N THR A 132 -8.24 -6.87 -21.79
CA THR A 132 -8.41 -8.03 -22.69
C THR A 132 -8.77 -7.57 -24.12
N GLN A 133 -9.61 -6.55 -24.24
CA GLN A 133 -10.04 -5.98 -25.50
C GLN A 133 -9.76 -4.48 -25.49
N LYS A 134 -8.91 -4.06 -26.43
CA LYS A 134 -8.55 -2.66 -26.65
C LYS A 134 -9.80 -1.79 -26.83
N GLY A 135 -9.81 -0.62 -26.19
CA GLY A 135 -10.81 0.40 -26.38
C GLY A 135 -12.22 0.10 -25.82
N ARG A 136 -12.41 -1.03 -25.16
CA ARG A 136 -13.67 -1.36 -24.48
C ARG A 136 -13.67 -0.91 -23.03
N GLY A 137 -14.87 -0.58 -22.54
CA GLY A 137 -15.09 -0.28 -21.11
C GLY A 137 -14.66 -1.45 -20.23
N ALA A 138 -14.29 -1.15 -18.99
CA ALA A 138 -13.86 -2.14 -18.00
C ALA A 138 -14.58 -1.93 -16.67
N LYS A 139 -14.88 -3.03 -15.99
CA LYS A 139 -15.36 -3.04 -14.61
C LYS A 139 -14.38 -3.80 -13.74
N VAL A 140 -14.10 -3.28 -12.56
CA VAL A 140 -13.25 -3.92 -11.55
C VAL A 140 -13.95 -3.86 -10.22
N LYS A 141 -14.09 -5.01 -9.56
CA LYS A 141 -14.58 -5.13 -8.19
C LYS A 141 -13.62 -5.95 -7.37
N LEU A 142 -13.16 -5.38 -6.27
CA LEU A 142 -12.13 -5.94 -5.42
C LEU A 142 -12.65 -6.13 -4.00
N ASP A 143 -12.31 -7.27 -3.39
CA ASP A 143 -12.20 -7.39 -1.93
C ASP A 143 -10.81 -6.94 -1.53
N VAL A 144 -10.71 -5.99 -0.62
CA VAL A 144 -9.47 -5.43 -0.11
C VAL A 144 -9.39 -5.66 1.38
N SER A 145 -8.26 -6.21 1.82
CA SER A 145 -7.90 -6.39 3.24
C SER A 145 -6.66 -5.59 3.56
N LEU A 146 -6.64 -4.86 4.67
CA LEU A 146 -5.48 -4.09 5.09
C LEU A 146 -5.42 -3.92 6.61
N GLY A 147 -4.21 -3.82 7.13
CA GLY A 147 -3.98 -3.42 8.52
C GLY A 147 -3.94 -1.91 8.66
N VAL A 148 -4.54 -1.41 9.73
CA VAL A 148 -4.46 -0.01 10.15
C VAL A 148 -4.00 0.05 11.60
N CYS A 149 -3.08 0.96 11.91
CA CYS A 149 -2.42 1.03 13.21
C CYS A 149 -2.27 2.45 13.71
N ARG A 150 -2.44 2.59 15.04
CA ARG A 150 -2.03 3.77 15.80
C ARG A 150 -1.36 3.31 17.10
N ASN A 151 -2.12 3.19 18.19
CA ASN A 151 -1.69 2.57 19.46
C ASN A 151 -2.04 1.08 19.50
N MET A 152 -3.04 0.70 18.76
CA MET A 152 -3.40 -0.69 18.47
C MET A 152 -3.59 -0.85 16.96
N CYS A 153 -3.51 -2.09 16.49
CA CYS A 153 -3.69 -2.45 15.09
C CYS A 153 -4.99 -3.23 14.92
N ALA A 154 -5.66 -2.99 13.80
CA ALA A 154 -6.87 -3.69 13.39
C ALA A 154 -6.76 -4.09 11.92
N SER A 155 -7.40 -5.20 11.55
CA SER A 155 -7.65 -5.55 10.16
C SER A 155 -8.96 -4.95 9.70
N VAL A 156 -8.98 -4.45 8.49
CA VAL A 156 -10.17 -3.90 7.84
C VAL A 156 -10.35 -4.56 6.48
N ASP A 157 -11.56 -5.08 6.24
CA ASP A 157 -11.95 -5.70 4.99
C ASP A 157 -13.02 -4.85 4.30
N LYS A 158 -12.82 -4.53 3.04
CA LYS A 158 -13.74 -3.70 2.25
C LYS A 158 -13.89 -4.21 0.84
N ARG A 159 -15.13 -4.09 0.34
CA ARG A 159 -15.44 -4.29 -1.06
C ARG A 159 -15.55 -2.95 -1.77
N ILE A 160 -14.79 -2.79 -2.85
CA ILE A 160 -14.74 -1.55 -3.64
C ILE A 160 -14.86 -1.87 -5.13
N GLU A 161 -15.47 -0.96 -5.88
CA GLU A 161 -15.65 -1.17 -7.32
C GLU A 161 -15.51 0.13 -8.12
N ILE A 162 -15.16 -0.02 -9.39
CA ILE A 162 -15.14 1.04 -10.38
C ILE A 162 -15.62 0.53 -11.71
N ASN A 163 -16.38 1.38 -12.43
CA ASN A 163 -16.80 1.13 -13.79
C ASN A 163 -16.31 2.26 -14.70
N LEU A 164 -15.60 1.90 -15.75
CA LEU A 164 -14.98 2.82 -16.70
C LEU A 164 -15.59 2.57 -18.08
N PRO A 165 -16.43 3.46 -18.58
CA PRO A 165 -17.04 3.33 -19.89
C PRO A 165 -16.01 3.53 -21.00
N THR A 166 -16.33 3.06 -22.22
CA THR A 166 -15.65 3.49 -23.45
C THR A 166 -16.02 4.93 -23.78
N GLY A 167 -15.07 5.74 -24.21
CA GLY A 167 -15.36 7.12 -24.63
C GLY A 167 -14.12 7.98 -24.74
N SER A 168 -14.35 9.26 -24.98
CA SER A 168 -13.27 10.28 -24.97
C SER A 168 -12.84 10.57 -23.54
N PRO A 169 -11.61 10.22 -23.15
CA PRO A 169 -11.16 10.33 -21.76
C PRO A 169 -10.89 11.81 -21.41
N LYS A 170 -11.38 12.22 -20.25
CA LYS A 170 -11.02 13.48 -19.60
C LYS A 170 -10.34 13.16 -18.27
N ALA A 171 -9.44 14.03 -17.82
CA ALA A 171 -8.85 13.91 -16.50
C ALA A 171 -9.95 13.99 -15.42
N THR A 172 -9.87 13.12 -14.43
CA THR A 172 -10.72 13.18 -13.23
C THR A 172 -10.14 14.19 -12.23
N LYS A 173 -10.92 14.54 -11.22
CA LYS A 173 -10.40 15.35 -10.09
C LYS A 173 -9.32 14.64 -9.29
N GLU A 174 -9.27 13.33 -9.35
CA GLU A 174 -8.28 12.48 -8.70
C GLU A 174 -7.00 12.26 -9.52
N ALA A 175 -6.97 12.67 -10.80
CA ALA A 175 -5.82 12.48 -11.68
C ALA A 175 -4.50 13.00 -11.07
N LYS A 176 -4.54 14.21 -10.48
CA LYS A 176 -3.36 14.79 -9.81
C LYS A 176 -2.89 13.93 -8.62
N LEU A 177 -3.81 13.37 -7.86
CA LEU A 177 -3.50 12.52 -6.72
C LEU A 177 -2.80 11.23 -7.15
N ILE A 178 -3.28 10.61 -8.22
CA ILE A 178 -2.66 9.42 -8.82
C ILE A 178 -1.28 9.78 -9.37
N ALA A 179 -1.13 10.89 -10.08
CA ALA A 179 0.15 11.32 -10.64
C ALA A 179 1.21 11.56 -9.54
N ILE A 180 0.85 12.19 -8.42
CA ILE A 180 1.74 12.37 -7.27
C ILE A 180 2.19 11.01 -6.72
N SER A 181 1.28 10.04 -6.61
CA SER A 181 1.62 8.71 -6.13
C SER A 181 2.51 7.95 -7.12
N MET A 182 2.22 8.04 -8.42
CA MET A 182 3.04 7.45 -9.48
C MET A 182 4.47 7.99 -9.48
N ALA A 183 4.65 9.29 -9.23
CA ALA A 183 5.98 9.91 -9.12
C ALA A 183 6.78 9.36 -7.92
N ARG A 184 6.13 8.75 -6.94
CA ARG A 184 6.77 8.10 -5.79
C ARG A 184 7.01 6.61 -5.96
N VAL A 185 6.64 6.01 -7.08
CA VAL A 185 6.95 4.61 -7.38
C VAL A 185 8.43 4.50 -7.70
N PRO A 186 9.22 3.66 -6.98
CA PRO A 186 10.63 3.47 -7.27
C PRO A 186 10.85 2.93 -8.70
N LYS A 187 11.80 3.52 -9.41
CA LYS A 187 12.13 3.13 -10.79
C LYS A 187 13.10 1.96 -10.79
N ARG A 188 13.01 1.12 -11.81
CA ARG A 188 13.89 -0.04 -12.03
C ARG A 188 14.85 0.15 -13.21
N ASP A 189 14.73 1.27 -13.93
CA ASP A 189 15.60 1.55 -15.07
C ASP A 189 17.04 1.81 -14.59
N ALA A 190 18.02 1.39 -15.36
CA ALA A 190 19.42 1.71 -15.06
C ALA A 190 19.60 3.22 -14.95
N VAL A 191 20.24 3.67 -13.88
CA VAL A 191 20.61 5.07 -13.69
C VAL A 191 22.14 5.13 -13.69
N GLU A 192 22.67 6.00 -14.53
CA GLU A 192 24.08 6.31 -14.51
C GLU A 192 24.49 6.80 -13.12
N ASN A 193 25.59 6.28 -12.60
CA ASN A 193 26.12 6.63 -11.27
C ASN A 193 25.30 6.17 -10.04
N PHE A 194 24.32 5.27 -10.19
CA PHE A 194 23.70 4.58 -9.05
C PHE A 194 24.08 3.10 -9.08
N LYS A 195 24.66 2.61 -7.98
CA LYS A 195 24.98 1.19 -7.80
C LYS A 195 24.62 0.78 -6.39
N ILE A 196 24.16 -0.45 -6.24
CA ILE A 196 23.84 -1.03 -4.94
C ILE A 196 24.40 -2.45 -4.88
N PHE A 197 24.97 -2.80 -3.73
CA PHE A 197 25.59 -4.09 -3.47
C PHE A 197 25.07 -4.64 -2.15
N ALA A 198 24.98 -5.96 -2.06
CA ALA A 198 24.63 -6.66 -0.85
C ALA A 198 25.64 -7.76 -0.56
N ALA A 199 26.10 -7.88 0.67
CA ALA A 199 26.97 -8.97 1.09
C ALA A 199 26.72 -9.37 2.53
N THR A 200 26.99 -10.65 2.84
CA THR A 200 27.04 -11.14 4.21
C THR A 200 28.46 -11.09 4.73
N ASN A 201 28.63 -10.67 5.98
CA ASN A 201 29.95 -10.67 6.60
C ASN A 201 30.30 -12.07 7.09
N LYS A 202 31.40 -12.65 6.58
CA LYS A 202 31.88 -13.99 7.00
C LYS A 202 32.16 -14.08 8.50
N ASN A 203 32.58 -12.98 9.13
CA ASN A 203 32.88 -12.92 10.55
C ASN A 203 31.65 -12.64 11.43
N THR A 204 30.57 -12.11 10.85
CA THR A 204 29.29 -11.85 11.48
C THR A 204 28.15 -12.33 10.57
N PRO A 205 27.90 -13.65 10.49
CA PRO A 205 26.94 -14.21 9.54
C PRO A 205 25.49 -13.78 9.81
N SER A 206 25.23 -13.08 10.90
CA SER A 206 23.93 -12.45 11.22
C SER A 206 23.80 -11.02 10.68
N GLU A 207 24.83 -10.49 10.00
CA GLU A 207 24.84 -9.13 9.49
C GLU A 207 24.80 -9.13 7.97
N LEU A 208 23.83 -8.42 7.41
CA LEU A 208 23.79 -8.06 5.98
C LEU A 208 24.32 -6.63 5.82
N ARG A 209 25.30 -6.47 4.97
CA ARG A 209 25.85 -5.17 4.60
C ARG A 209 25.34 -4.77 3.22
N LEU A 210 24.98 -3.50 3.10
CA LEU A 210 24.52 -2.91 1.85
C LEU A 210 25.37 -1.68 1.55
N ALA A 211 26.02 -1.67 0.41
CA ALA A 211 26.75 -0.52 -0.07
C ALA A 211 26.00 0.16 -1.20
N VAL A 212 25.84 1.47 -1.12
CA VAL A 212 25.11 2.27 -2.11
C VAL A 212 26.01 3.40 -2.59
N CYS A 213 26.16 3.51 -3.92
CA CYS A 213 26.71 4.69 -4.55
C CYS A 213 25.57 5.67 -4.86
N TYR A 214 25.52 6.77 -4.11
CA TYR A 214 24.49 7.80 -4.21
C TYR A 214 25.14 9.19 -4.20
N PHE A 215 24.96 9.95 -5.27
CA PHE A 215 25.60 11.26 -5.47
C PHE A 215 24.69 12.44 -5.11
N GLY A 216 23.49 12.18 -4.58
CA GLY A 216 22.58 13.23 -4.14
C GLY A 216 22.93 13.80 -2.76
N GLU A 217 22.21 14.84 -2.39
CA GLU A 217 22.47 15.64 -1.17
C GLU A 217 21.66 15.18 0.06
N ASP A 218 20.69 14.26 -0.10
CA ASP A 218 19.91 13.76 1.03
C ASP A 218 20.81 13.21 2.12
N LYS A 219 20.68 13.76 3.33
CA LYS A 219 21.49 13.40 4.50
C LYS A 219 21.01 12.13 5.19
N ASN A 220 19.75 11.77 4.97
CA ASN A 220 19.09 10.66 5.65
C ASN A 220 18.36 9.72 4.66
N PRO A 221 19.02 9.21 3.63
CA PRO A 221 18.42 8.24 2.75
C PRO A 221 18.09 6.96 3.53
N ASP A 222 17.01 6.28 3.15
CA ASP A 222 16.63 4.98 3.74
C ASP A 222 16.69 3.89 2.69
N ILE A 223 16.84 2.65 3.14
CA ILE A 223 16.84 1.47 2.29
C ILE A 223 15.95 0.40 2.92
N PHE A 224 15.10 -0.21 2.09
CA PHE A 224 14.16 -1.26 2.50
C PHE A 224 14.57 -2.55 1.80
N ILE A 225 14.61 -3.63 2.57
CA ILE A 225 15.05 -4.94 2.11
C ILE A 225 13.84 -5.85 2.03
N GLU A 226 13.66 -6.46 0.86
CA GLU A 226 12.70 -7.54 0.65
C GLU A 226 13.49 -8.77 0.22
N SER A 227 13.41 -9.82 1.01
CA SER A 227 13.99 -11.12 0.67
C SER A 227 12.88 -12.16 0.59
N SER A 228 13.22 -13.42 0.38
CA SER A 228 12.28 -14.56 0.40
C SER A 228 11.29 -14.47 1.59
N PRO A 229 10.06 -14.99 1.49
CA PRO A 229 8.89 -14.62 2.29
C PRO A 229 9.02 -14.70 3.82
N ASN A 230 10.17 -15.09 4.32
CA ASN A 230 10.41 -15.34 5.75
C ASN A 230 11.40 -14.37 6.41
N LEU A 231 11.96 -13.40 5.69
CA LEU A 231 12.96 -12.48 6.22
C LEU A 231 12.44 -11.06 6.27
N SER A 232 12.45 -10.47 7.44
CA SER A 232 12.04 -9.10 7.67
C SER A 232 13.15 -8.35 8.40
N PHE A 233 13.62 -7.27 7.80
CA PHE A 233 14.55 -6.33 8.41
C PHE A 233 13.77 -5.09 8.86
N VAL A 234 13.36 -5.08 10.12
CA VAL A 234 12.45 -4.05 10.66
C VAL A 234 13.20 -2.85 11.23
N ALA A 235 14.39 -3.07 11.77
CA ALA A 235 15.19 -2.00 12.35
C ALA A 235 15.67 -1.03 11.26
N PRO A 236 15.77 0.28 11.58
CA PRO A 236 16.46 1.20 10.68
C PRO A 236 17.87 0.66 10.45
N LEU A 237 18.24 0.59 9.18
CA LEU A 237 19.60 0.25 8.83
C LEU A 237 20.53 1.35 9.34
N GLN A 238 21.47 1.00 10.16
CA GLN A 238 22.46 1.97 10.60
C GLN A 238 23.34 2.35 9.42
N VAL A 239 23.46 3.64 9.15
CA VAL A 239 24.53 4.15 8.30
C VAL A 239 25.83 3.97 9.07
N VAL A 240 26.59 2.93 8.72
CA VAL A 240 27.87 2.63 9.38
C VAL A 240 28.97 3.59 8.91
N MET A 241 28.89 3.98 7.64
CA MET A 241 29.89 4.87 7.05
C MET A 241 29.30 5.64 5.85
N ARG A 242 29.65 6.92 5.77
CA ARG A 242 29.42 7.75 4.59
C ARG A 242 30.72 8.44 4.20
N ARG A 243 31.20 8.23 2.97
CA ARG A 243 32.36 8.92 2.38
C ARG A 243 31.98 9.40 0.98
N GLY A 244 31.71 10.70 0.84
CA GLY A 244 31.23 11.26 -0.42
C GLY A 244 29.94 10.58 -0.88
N ALA A 245 29.97 9.99 -2.06
CA ALA A 245 28.84 9.26 -2.63
C ALA A 245 28.64 7.85 -2.07
N PHE A 246 29.60 7.30 -1.33
CA PHE A 246 29.53 5.95 -0.78
C PHE A 246 28.81 5.95 0.57
N ILE A 247 27.75 5.13 0.68
CA ILE A 247 26.99 4.93 1.91
C ILE A 247 26.98 3.44 2.22
N LEU A 248 27.44 3.08 3.41
CA LEU A 248 27.38 1.72 3.94
C LEU A 248 26.30 1.61 5.00
N PHE A 249 25.37 0.70 4.79
CA PHE A 249 24.35 0.31 5.74
C PHE A 249 24.67 -1.07 6.32
N ALA A 250 24.35 -1.28 7.59
CA ALA A 250 24.37 -2.60 8.22
C ALA A 250 22.98 -2.95 8.75
N ALA A 251 22.52 -4.14 8.39
CA ALA A 251 21.29 -4.74 8.87
C ALA A 251 21.63 -5.98 9.68
N ASN A 252 21.26 -6.00 10.95
CA ASN A 252 21.37 -7.20 11.78
C ASN A 252 20.07 -7.99 11.66
N ALA A 253 20.18 -9.30 11.43
CA ALA A 253 19.05 -10.19 11.58
C ALA A 253 18.56 -10.16 13.02
N ASP A 254 17.24 -10.10 13.20
CA ASP A 254 16.67 -10.15 14.54
C ASP A 254 17.02 -11.49 15.21
N LYS A 255 17.68 -11.42 16.36
CA LYS A 255 18.13 -12.61 17.10
C LYS A 255 16.98 -13.37 17.78
N ASN A 256 15.81 -12.72 17.94
CA ASN A 256 14.64 -13.29 18.58
C ASN A 256 13.35 -12.91 17.82
N PRO A 257 13.11 -13.45 16.63
CA PRO A 257 11.84 -13.23 15.96
C PRO A 257 10.73 -13.86 16.80
N PRO A 258 9.62 -13.17 17.07
CA PRO A 258 8.52 -13.68 17.90
C PRO A 258 7.68 -14.78 17.25
N THR A 259 8.06 -15.22 16.08
CA THR A 259 7.47 -16.36 15.37
C THR A 259 8.59 -17.32 14.97
N ASN A 260 8.28 -18.60 14.68
CA ASN A 260 9.22 -19.63 14.17
C ASN A 260 9.93 -19.26 12.83
N ARG A 261 9.87 -18.01 12.44
CA ARG A 261 10.63 -17.44 11.32
C ARG A 261 12.00 -17.04 11.84
N ALA A 262 12.92 -18.00 11.85
CA ALA A 262 14.31 -17.70 12.17
C ALA A 262 14.79 -16.52 11.32
N GLY A 263 15.29 -15.48 11.99
CA GLY A 263 15.88 -14.30 11.35
C GLY A 263 17.20 -14.67 10.66
N ALA A 264 17.12 -15.50 9.62
CA ALA A 264 18.28 -15.86 8.83
C ALA A 264 18.63 -14.70 7.89
N VAL A 265 19.89 -14.28 7.87
CA VAL A 265 20.42 -13.38 6.85
C VAL A 265 20.31 -14.07 5.48
N PRO A 266 20.01 -13.35 4.40
CA PRO A 266 20.00 -13.92 3.07
C PRO A 266 21.31 -14.64 2.78
N GLN A 267 21.21 -15.85 2.23
CA GLN A 267 22.40 -16.66 1.92
C GLN A 267 23.14 -16.05 0.72
N ILE A 268 24.47 -16.30 0.69
CA ILE A 268 25.30 -16.00 -0.47
C ILE A 268 24.71 -16.64 -1.72
N GLY A 269 24.61 -15.90 -2.79
CA GLY A 269 23.97 -16.31 -4.05
C GLY A 269 22.45 -16.12 -4.09
N SER A 270 21.79 -15.80 -2.98
CA SER A 270 20.37 -15.47 -2.98
C SER A 270 20.14 -14.04 -3.54
N THR A 271 18.93 -13.78 -4.04
CA THR A 271 18.55 -12.46 -4.53
C THR A 271 17.68 -11.74 -3.52
N VAL A 272 18.00 -10.49 -3.24
CA VAL A 272 17.18 -9.57 -2.44
C VAL A 272 16.68 -8.43 -3.32
N THR A 273 15.48 -7.94 -3.03
CA THR A 273 14.98 -6.70 -3.63
C THR A 273 15.24 -5.56 -2.66
N LEU A 274 15.91 -4.52 -3.14
CA LEU A 274 16.30 -3.36 -2.36
C LEU A 274 15.60 -2.14 -2.90
N THR A 275 14.86 -1.44 -2.02
CA THR A 275 14.22 -0.17 -2.34
C THR A 275 14.97 0.95 -1.64
N PHE A 276 15.74 1.73 -2.39
CA PHE A 276 16.46 2.91 -1.92
C PHE A 276 15.56 4.15 -2.05
N VAL A 277 15.49 4.93 -0.99
CA VAL A 277 14.63 6.11 -0.89
C VAL A 277 15.45 7.30 -0.41
N ALA A 278 15.59 8.28 -1.30
CA ALA A 278 16.13 9.60 -1.01
C ALA A 278 15.17 10.67 -1.55
N GLU A 279 15.37 11.94 -1.18
CA GLU A 279 14.49 13.04 -1.63
C GLU A 279 14.45 13.18 -3.14
N ASP A 280 15.59 12.99 -3.80
CA ASP A 280 15.81 13.15 -5.24
C ASP A 280 15.89 11.82 -6.00
N LEU A 281 15.94 10.69 -5.32
CA LEU A 281 16.12 9.37 -5.95
C LEU A 281 15.30 8.28 -5.29
N LEU A 282 14.43 7.65 -6.09
CA LEU A 282 13.65 6.47 -5.70
C LEU A 282 14.00 5.30 -6.61
N ARG A 283 14.66 4.27 -6.07
CA ARG A 283 15.15 3.13 -6.84
C ARG A 283 14.74 1.81 -6.22
N GLU A 284 14.44 0.84 -7.09
CA GLU A 284 14.23 -0.55 -6.69
C GLU A 284 15.09 -1.45 -7.58
N ASP A 285 15.99 -2.21 -6.98
CA ASP A 285 16.89 -3.10 -7.69
C ASP A 285 16.88 -4.51 -7.06
N LYS A 286 17.09 -5.53 -7.90
CA LYS A 286 17.34 -6.90 -7.46
C LYS A 286 18.83 -7.12 -7.43
N VAL A 287 19.35 -7.48 -6.25
CA VAL A 287 20.78 -7.63 -6.01
C VAL A 287 21.06 -9.04 -5.52
N VAL A 288 22.10 -9.66 -6.07
CA VAL A 288 22.60 -10.95 -5.57
C VAL A 288 23.46 -10.67 -4.34
N VAL A 289 23.24 -11.45 -3.28
CA VAL A 289 24.03 -11.36 -2.05
C VAL A 289 25.38 -12.04 -2.27
N ASP A 290 26.46 -11.30 -2.11
CA ASP A 290 27.82 -11.78 -2.23
C ASP A 290 28.42 -12.18 -0.86
N SER A 291 29.55 -12.82 -0.88
CA SER A 291 30.34 -13.14 0.33
C SER A 291 31.16 -11.96 0.83
N ASP A 292 31.41 -11.01 -0.03
CA ASP A 292 32.14 -9.76 0.28
C ASP A 292 31.84 -8.71 -0.81
N PHE A 293 31.96 -7.44 -0.47
CA PHE A 293 32.00 -6.39 -1.49
C PHE A 293 33.13 -5.44 -1.16
N PRO A 294 33.69 -4.84 -2.19
CA PRO A 294 34.80 -3.91 -2.01
C PRO A 294 34.35 -2.69 -1.19
N VAL A 295 34.91 -2.53 0.00
CA VAL A 295 34.71 -1.37 0.89
C VAL A 295 35.53 -0.19 0.37
N ASP A 296 35.63 0.03 -0.93
CA ASP A 296 36.45 1.10 -1.46
C ASP A 296 35.60 2.17 -2.14
N VAL A 297 35.81 3.41 -1.73
CA VAL A 297 35.20 4.62 -2.30
C VAL A 297 35.43 4.74 -3.81
N GLN A 298 36.49 4.09 -4.35
CA GLN A 298 36.82 4.09 -5.77
C GLN A 298 35.73 3.48 -6.65
N TYR A 299 34.86 2.61 -6.10
CA TYR A 299 33.73 2.03 -6.85
C TYR A 299 32.60 3.01 -7.12
N CYS A 300 32.58 4.15 -6.42
CA CYS A 300 31.59 5.21 -6.60
C CYS A 300 32.19 6.41 -7.34
N SER A 301 33.11 6.17 -8.29
CA SER A 301 33.57 7.23 -9.17
C SER A 301 32.45 7.62 -10.14
N LYS A 302 32.26 8.93 -10.36
CA LYS A 302 31.55 9.43 -11.53
C LYS A 302 32.35 9.01 -12.74
N GLY A 303 31.79 8.12 -13.59
CA GLY A 303 32.38 7.75 -14.88
C GLY A 303 32.56 8.95 -15.79
#